data_d64533f4438a72dc929ac6f7250dc368
#
_entry.id   d64533f4438a72dc929ac6f7250dc368
#
_cell.length_a   1.000
_cell.length_b   1.000
_cell.length_c   1.000
_cell.angle_alpha   90.00
_cell.angle_beta   90.00
_cell.angle_gamma   90.00
#
_symmetry.space_group_name_H-M   'P 1'
#
loop_
_entity.id
_entity.type
_entity.pdbx_description
1 polymer ?
#
loop_
_entity_poly.entity_id
_entity_poly.type
_entity_poly.pdbx_seq_one_letter_code
_entity_poly.pdbx_strand_id
1 'polypeptide(L)'
;SETTCKRGGQYCILFYSETKDEYLRNIGYIGEQIDLYLASQNIGALWFGIGKPKNMQMNGLDFVIMISIAKMAEDMFRKDMFKSKRKPMAEIWNGNTLGVAEIVRFAPSACNTQPWIVENTGNDLMVYRFKKPGKRGIMPSDKVRYYNKIDMGIFLFMLETCLEHENYTYERTL
;
A
#
# COMPACT_ATOMS: atom_id res chain seq x y z
N SER A 1 9.81 -23.47 9.34
CA SER A 1 9.35 -22.12 8.97
C SER A 1 7.86 -22.18 8.69
N GLU A 2 7.08 -21.31 9.31
CA GLU A 2 5.62 -21.29 9.19
C GLU A 2 5.14 -20.55 7.93
N THR A 3 6.06 -19.98 7.16
CA THR A 3 5.75 -19.25 5.92
C THR A 3 6.74 -19.59 4.81
N THR A 4 6.37 -19.27 3.56
CA THR A 4 7.25 -19.38 2.41
C THR A 4 8.15 -18.16 2.20
N CYS A 5 8.09 -17.17 3.10
CA CYS A 5 8.93 -15.98 3.00
C CYS A 5 10.40 -16.33 3.29
N LYS A 6 11.27 -16.18 2.29
CA LYS A 6 12.73 -16.43 2.38
C LYS A 6 13.54 -15.13 2.21
N ARG A 7 12.91 -13.97 2.32
CA ARG A 7 13.53 -12.67 2.04
C ARG A 7 14.09 -11.99 3.29
N GLY A 8 14.85 -12.71 4.12
CA GLY A 8 15.62 -12.13 5.20
C GLY A 8 14.83 -11.63 6.42
N GLY A 9 13.52 -11.77 6.41
CA GLY A 9 12.70 -11.39 7.55
C GLY A 9 12.87 -12.34 8.73
N GLN A 10 12.96 -11.79 9.94
CA GLN A 10 13.00 -12.56 11.17
C GLN A 10 11.59 -13.08 11.54
N TYR A 11 10.58 -12.26 11.23
CA TYR A 11 9.17 -12.56 11.49
C TYR A 11 8.31 -12.15 10.30
N CYS A 12 7.05 -12.63 10.29
CA CYS A 12 6.03 -12.19 9.34
C CYS A 12 4.77 -11.78 10.10
N ILE A 13 4.24 -10.62 9.75
CA ILE A 13 2.88 -10.22 10.12
C ILE A 13 1.96 -10.80 9.07
N LEU A 14 0.98 -11.61 9.48
CA LEU A 14 0.04 -12.27 8.59
C LEU A 14 -1.32 -11.59 8.71
N PHE A 15 -1.87 -11.15 7.59
CA PHE A 15 -3.18 -10.55 7.55
C PHE A 15 -4.22 -11.58 7.14
N TYR A 16 -5.26 -11.71 7.96
CA TYR A 16 -6.42 -12.53 7.70
C TYR A 16 -7.66 -11.66 7.74
N SER A 17 -8.67 -11.97 6.94
CA SER A 17 -9.92 -11.23 6.87
C SER A 17 -11.09 -12.11 6.46
N GLU A 18 -12.30 -11.69 6.82
CA GLU A 18 -13.50 -12.13 6.14
C GLU A 18 -13.50 -11.59 4.70
N THR A 19 -14.00 -12.40 3.76
CA THR A 19 -14.09 -12.02 2.35
C THR A 19 -15.35 -11.18 2.09
N LYS A 20 -15.47 -10.03 2.76
CA LYS A 20 -16.53 -9.03 2.57
C LYS A 20 -16.14 -7.96 1.56
N ASP A 21 -17.09 -7.10 1.21
CA ASP A 21 -16.80 -5.96 0.33
C ASP A 21 -15.66 -5.10 0.91
N GLU A 22 -14.80 -4.67 0.02
CA GLU A 22 -13.65 -3.78 0.29
C GLU A 22 -12.60 -4.29 1.28
N TYR A 23 -12.64 -5.58 1.69
CA TYR A 23 -11.67 -6.14 2.65
C TYR A 23 -10.21 -5.98 2.21
N LEU A 24 -9.93 -6.10 0.91
CA LEU A 24 -8.57 -5.91 0.38
C LEU A 24 -8.07 -4.49 0.55
N ARG A 25 -8.95 -3.50 0.31
CA ARG A 25 -8.63 -2.09 0.54
C ARG A 25 -8.39 -1.82 2.02
N ASN A 26 -9.23 -2.34 2.90
CA ASN A 26 -9.08 -2.20 4.34
C ASN A 26 -7.77 -2.82 4.84
N ILE A 27 -7.39 -4.00 4.34
CA ILE A 27 -6.10 -4.63 4.65
C ILE A 27 -4.92 -3.78 4.18
N GLY A 28 -5.01 -3.19 2.98
CA GLY A 28 -3.98 -2.27 2.50
C GLY A 28 -3.84 -1.03 3.38
N TYR A 29 -4.95 -0.45 3.79
CA TYR A 29 -5.00 0.73 4.66
C TYR A 29 -4.36 0.45 6.04
N ILE A 30 -4.80 -0.61 6.72
CA ILE A 30 -4.28 -1.00 8.04
C ILE A 30 -2.81 -1.46 7.92
N GLY A 31 -2.49 -2.18 6.87
CA GLY A 31 -1.14 -2.69 6.66
C GLY A 31 -0.12 -1.59 6.43
N GLU A 32 -0.48 -0.51 5.73
CA GLU A 32 0.40 0.64 5.54
C GLU A 32 0.59 1.44 6.83
N GLN A 33 -0.44 1.57 7.64
CA GLN A 33 -0.32 2.15 8.97
C GLN A 33 0.70 1.38 9.82
N ILE A 34 0.66 0.05 9.77
CA ILE A 34 1.61 -0.82 10.47
C ILE A 34 3.02 -0.65 9.87
N ASP A 35 3.17 -0.60 8.53
CA ASP A 35 4.45 -0.45 7.85
C ASP A 35 5.14 0.85 8.25
N LEU A 36 4.44 1.98 8.21
CA LEU A 36 4.98 3.28 8.63
C LEU A 36 5.29 3.31 10.14
N TYR A 37 4.46 2.68 10.98
CA TYR A 37 4.77 2.54 12.39
C TYR A 37 6.05 1.74 12.63
N LEU A 38 6.23 0.61 11.95
CA LEU A 38 7.45 -0.20 12.03
C LEU A 38 8.68 0.59 11.58
N ALA A 39 8.57 1.33 10.49
CA ALA A 39 9.64 2.20 10.01
C ALA A 39 10.04 3.25 11.06
N SER A 40 9.07 3.85 11.77
CA SER A 40 9.32 4.81 12.85
C SER A 40 10.05 4.19 14.06
N GLN A 41 9.98 2.86 14.20
CA GLN A 41 10.67 2.08 15.24
C GLN A 41 11.98 1.45 14.74
N ASN A 42 12.49 1.85 13.58
CA ASN A 42 13.66 1.28 12.93
C ASN A 42 13.54 -0.23 12.67
N ILE A 43 12.33 -0.70 12.37
CA ILE A 43 12.05 -2.07 11.95
C ILE A 43 11.81 -2.07 10.45
N GLY A 44 12.65 -2.80 9.71
CA GLY A 44 12.49 -2.97 8.28
C GLY A 44 11.28 -3.85 7.95
N ALA A 45 10.48 -3.41 7.00
CA ALA A 45 9.29 -4.11 6.55
C ALA A 45 9.30 -4.33 5.04
N LEU A 46 8.74 -5.44 4.60
CA LEU A 46 8.61 -5.80 3.19
C LEU A 46 7.24 -6.42 2.93
N TRP A 47 6.41 -5.74 2.16
CA TRP A 47 5.19 -6.33 1.62
C TRP A 47 5.51 -7.54 0.75
N PHE A 48 5.06 -8.72 1.16
CA PHE A 48 5.41 -9.98 0.51
C PHE A 48 4.16 -10.69 -0.02
N GLY A 49 3.65 -10.19 -1.15
CA GLY A 49 2.39 -10.63 -1.76
C GLY A 49 2.36 -12.08 -2.24
N ILE A 50 3.51 -12.64 -2.64
CA ILE A 50 3.61 -14.03 -3.13
C ILE A 50 3.81 -15.04 -1.98
N GLY A 51 3.91 -14.57 -0.75
CA GLY A 51 4.11 -15.41 0.42
C GLY A 51 2.85 -16.21 0.76
N LYS A 52 3.06 -17.40 1.34
CA LYS A 52 1.99 -18.25 1.86
C LYS A 52 2.34 -18.67 3.28
N PRO A 53 1.40 -18.55 4.23
CA PRO A 53 1.57 -19.14 5.55
C PRO A 53 1.30 -20.63 5.50
N LYS A 54 1.66 -21.35 6.57
CA LYS A 54 1.30 -22.75 6.77
C LYS A 54 -0.22 -22.93 6.81
N ASN A 55 -0.90 -22.05 7.52
CA ASN A 55 -2.35 -22.05 7.66
C ASN A 55 -2.96 -20.95 6.80
N MET A 56 -3.70 -21.33 5.77
CA MET A 56 -4.40 -20.38 4.88
C MET A 56 -5.69 -19.84 5.50
N GLN A 57 -6.17 -20.47 6.59
CA GLN A 57 -7.31 -20.00 7.36
C GLN A 57 -6.98 -20.02 8.86
N MET A 58 -7.49 -19.04 9.60
CA MET A 58 -7.35 -18.93 11.04
C MET A 58 -8.61 -18.29 11.63
N ASN A 59 -9.22 -18.97 12.61
CA ASN A 59 -10.43 -18.49 13.29
C ASN A 59 -11.57 -18.09 12.35
N GLY A 60 -11.76 -18.83 11.24
CA GLY A 60 -12.78 -18.53 10.24
C GLY A 60 -12.43 -17.42 9.24
N LEU A 61 -11.23 -16.84 9.33
CA LEU A 61 -10.73 -15.81 8.42
C LEU A 61 -9.79 -16.41 7.39
N ASP A 62 -9.83 -15.89 6.18
CA ASP A 62 -8.94 -16.28 5.09
C ASP A 62 -7.66 -15.43 5.07
N PHE A 63 -6.52 -16.08 4.76
CA PHE A 63 -5.26 -15.37 4.58
C PHE A 63 -5.33 -14.43 3.37
N VAL A 64 -4.87 -13.19 3.56
CA VAL A 64 -4.86 -12.15 2.52
C VAL A 64 -3.45 -11.88 2.01
N ILE A 65 -2.57 -11.42 2.88
CA ILE A 65 -1.20 -10.99 2.53
C ILE A 65 -0.32 -11.03 3.78
N MET A 66 0.99 -10.90 3.60
CA MET A 66 1.93 -10.77 4.71
C MET A 66 2.92 -9.63 4.51
N ILE A 67 3.40 -9.10 5.63
CA ILE A 67 4.57 -8.23 5.71
C ILE A 67 5.68 -9.00 6.43
N SER A 68 6.83 -9.14 5.78
CA SER A 68 8.03 -9.69 6.40
C SER A 68 8.77 -8.56 7.12
N ILE A 69 9.17 -8.79 8.36
CA ILE A 69 9.82 -7.78 9.21
C ILE A 69 11.15 -8.27 9.75
N ALA A 70 12.10 -7.34 9.90
CA ALA A 70 13.38 -7.61 10.51
C ALA A 70 13.91 -6.35 11.21
N LYS A 71 14.64 -6.53 12.32
CA LYS A 71 15.44 -5.45 12.87
C LYS A 71 16.57 -5.14 11.92
N MET A 72 16.68 -3.89 11.50
CA MET A 72 17.66 -3.43 10.52
C MET A 72 18.59 -2.40 11.14
N ALA A 73 19.82 -2.31 10.63
CA ALA A 73 20.69 -1.20 10.94
C ALA A 73 20.16 0.09 10.28
N GLU A 74 20.36 1.23 10.91
CA GLU A 74 19.81 2.52 10.48
C GLU A 74 20.26 2.91 9.06
N ASP A 75 21.49 2.57 8.69
CA ASP A 75 22.06 2.85 7.37
C ASP A 75 21.41 2.03 6.23
N MET A 76 20.68 0.96 6.57
CA MET A 76 19.95 0.13 5.63
C MET A 76 18.59 0.72 5.21
N PHE A 77 18.09 1.71 5.95
CA PHE A 77 16.87 2.40 5.58
C PHE A 77 17.10 3.39 4.45
N ARG A 78 16.08 3.52 3.61
CA ARG A 78 16.12 4.50 2.52
C ARG A 78 16.12 5.92 3.10
N LYS A 79 17.16 6.68 2.78
CA LYS A 79 17.30 8.08 3.23
C LYS A 79 16.57 9.08 2.33
N ASP A 80 16.21 8.67 1.12
CA ASP A 80 15.61 9.56 0.13
C ASP A 80 14.55 8.80 -0.68
N MET A 81 13.28 9.07 -0.37
CA MET A 81 12.14 8.46 -1.07
C MET A 81 12.06 8.92 -2.53
N PHE A 82 12.50 10.12 -2.87
CA PHE A 82 12.38 10.70 -4.21
C PHE A 82 13.25 9.99 -5.26
N LYS A 83 14.20 9.16 -4.85
CA LYS A 83 14.95 8.27 -5.74
C LYS A 83 14.12 7.10 -6.29
N SER A 84 12.95 6.85 -5.76
CA SER A 84 12.06 5.79 -6.28
C SER A 84 11.45 6.20 -7.60
N LYS A 85 11.46 5.30 -8.57
CA LYS A 85 10.77 5.52 -9.85
C LYS A 85 9.26 5.56 -9.60
N ARG A 86 8.62 6.63 -10.05
CA ARG A 86 7.16 6.81 -9.99
C ARG A 86 6.64 7.36 -11.32
N LYS A 87 5.35 7.15 -11.57
CA LYS A 87 4.66 7.77 -12.69
C LYS A 87 4.76 9.29 -12.61
N PRO A 88 4.79 10.01 -13.76
CA PRO A 88 4.64 11.46 -13.76
C PRO A 88 3.36 11.90 -13.03
N MET A 89 3.40 13.06 -12.38
CA MET A 89 2.25 13.59 -11.63
C MET A 89 1.01 13.67 -12.52
N ALA A 90 1.15 14.16 -13.73
CA ALA A 90 0.04 14.32 -14.69
C ALA A 90 -0.65 12.99 -15.08
N GLU A 91 -0.04 11.83 -14.83
CA GLU A 91 -0.68 10.53 -15.07
C GLU A 91 -1.53 10.05 -13.89
N ILE A 92 -1.32 10.62 -12.71
CA ILE A 92 -1.92 10.13 -11.46
C ILE A 92 -2.72 11.17 -10.70
N TRP A 93 -2.62 12.45 -11.07
CA TRP A 93 -3.29 13.53 -10.37
C TRP A 93 -3.74 14.63 -11.33
N ASN A 94 -5.03 14.95 -11.30
CA ASN A 94 -5.65 16.03 -12.04
C ASN A 94 -6.18 17.10 -11.08
N GLY A 95 -5.98 18.36 -11.42
CA GLY A 95 -6.40 19.50 -10.60
C GLY A 95 -5.36 19.92 -9.56
N ASN A 96 -5.80 20.64 -8.52
CA ASN A 96 -4.91 21.15 -7.47
C ASN A 96 -4.31 20.00 -6.64
N THR A 97 -3.00 20.01 -6.46
CA THR A 97 -2.25 18.97 -5.76
C THR A 97 -2.31 19.08 -4.22
N LEU A 98 -2.89 20.14 -3.69
CA LEU A 98 -3.04 20.40 -2.25
C LEU A 98 -1.72 20.39 -1.46
N GLY A 99 -0.57 20.47 -2.12
CA GLY A 99 0.73 20.31 -1.49
C GLY A 99 1.10 18.87 -1.10
N VAL A 100 0.15 17.93 -1.11
CA VAL A 100 0.35 16.54 -0.65
C VAL A 100 0.74 15.56 -1.75
N ALA A 101 0.37 15.84 -2.99
CA ALA A 101 0.53 14.91 -4.12
C ALA A 101 1.99 14.47 -4.33
N GLU A 102 2.96 15.35 -4.11
CA GLU A 102 4.40 15.03 -4.28
C GLU A 102 4.90 14.00 -3.27
N ILE A 103 4.28 13.87 -2.11
CA ILE A 103 4.59 12.85 -1.11
C ILE A 103 3.76 11.60 -1.37
N VAL A 104 2.45 11.74 -1.51
CA VAL A 104 1.51 10.62 -1.65
C VAL A 104 1.79 9.76 -2.89
N ARG A 105 2.28 10.35 -3.99
CA ARG A 105 2.69 9.60 -5.18
C ARG A 105 3.76 8.53 -4.92
N PHE A 106 4.47 8.62 -3.80
CA PHE A 106 5.49 7.64 -3.41
C PHE A 106 4.93 6.44 -2.65
N ALA A 107 3.63 6.35 -2.45
CA ALA A 107 2.97 5.18 -1.89
C ALA A 107 3.49 3.89 -2.55
N PRO A 108 3.79 2.84 -1.77
CA PRO A 108 4.21 1.57 -2.34
C PRO A 108 3.05 0.88 -3.06
N SER A 109 3.39 0.07 -4.06
CA SER A 109 2.42 -0.76 -4.77
C SER A 109 3.05 -2.02 -5.32
N ALA A 110 2.25 -3.07 -5.44
CA ALA A 110 2.68 -4.34 -5.98
C ALA A 110 3.29 -4.16 -7.39
N CYS A 111 4.54 -4.64 -7.58
CA CYS A 111 5.30 -4.46 -8.81
C CYS A 111 5.38 -3.00 -9.30
N ASN A 112 5.24 -2.04 -8.40
CA ASN A 112 5.25 -0.59 -8.72
C ASN A 112 4.21 -0.20 -9.77
N THR A 113 3.03 -0.81 -9.72
CA THR A 113 1.94 -0.57 -10.69
C THR A 113 1.30 0.80 -10.53
N GLN A 114 1.30 1.36 -9.31
CA GLN A 114 0.71 2.66 -8.99
C GLN A 114 -0.70 2.79 -9.61
N PRO A 115 -1.68 2.01 -9.12
CA PRO A 115 -2.96 1.81 -9.82
C PRO A 115 -3.98 2.92 -9.58
N TRP A 116 -3.58 4.02 -9.02
CA TRP A 116 -4.45 5.15 -8.63
C TRP A 116 -4.42 6.30 -9.62
N ILE A 117 -5.50 7.05 -9.65
CA ILE A 117 -5.63 8.37 -10.21
C ILE A 117 -6.49 9.21 -9.28
N VAL A 118 -6.10 10.45 -9.06
CA VAL A 118 -6.82 11.41 -8.23
C VAL A 118 -7.35 12.52 -9.11
N GLU A 119 -8.59 12.89 -8.92
CA GLU A 119 -9.23 14.05 -9.54
C GLU A 119 -9.69 15.02 -8.44
N ASN A 120 -9.11 16.21 -8.43
CA ASN A 120 -9.49 17.28 -7.53
C ASN A 120 -10.30 18.33 -8.28
N THR A 121 -11.59 18.46 -7.96
CA THR A 121 -12.50 19.44 -8.54
C THR A 121 -12.57 20.74 -7.72
N GLY A 122 -11.81 20.83 -6.64
CA GLY A 122 -11.82 21.95 -5.69
C GLY A 122 -12.67 21.65 -4.44
N ASN A 123 -13.85 21.07 -4.59
CA ASN A 123 -14.70 20.64 -3.47
C ASN A 123 -14.54 19.16 -3.16
N ASP A 124 -14.29 18.34 -4.17
CA ASP A 124 -14.21 16.90 -4.05
C ASP A 124 -12.84 16.40 -4.48
N LEU A 125 -12.31 15.45 -3.73
CA LEU A 125 -11.10 14.71 -4.05
C LEU A 125 -11.50 13.25 -4.34
N MET A 126 -11.63 12.93 -5.61
CA MET A 126 -12.05 11.60 -6.06
C MET A 126 -10.83 10.74 -6.35
N VAL A 127 -10.81 9.53 -5.77
CA VAL A 127 -9.70 8.58 -5.94
C VAL A 127 -10.19 7.35 -6.68
N TYR A 128 -9.65 7.13 -7.87
CA TYR A 128 -10.01 6.01 -8.74
C TYR A 128 -8.88 5.00 -8.86
N ARG A 129 -9.26 3.76 -9.13
CA ARG A 129 -8.32 2.72 -9.51
C ARG A 129 -8.35 2.50 -11.02
N PHE A 130 -7.19 2.55 -11.66
CA PHE A 130 -7.08 2.17 -13.07
C PHE A 130 -7.63 0.75 -13.30
N LYS A 131 -8.50 0.59 -14.29
CA LYS A 131 -9.04 -0.72 -14.66
C LYS A 131 -7.95 -1.66 -15.18
N LYS A 132 -7.00 -1.11 -15.92
CA LYS A 132 -5.84 -1.82 -16.47
C LYS A 132 -4.60 -0.95 -16.24
N PRO A 133 -3.94 -1.05 -15.09
CA PRO A 133 -2.67 -0.38 -14.90
C PRO A 133 -1.64 -0.97 -15.88
N GLY A 134 -0.94 -0.15 -16.62
CA GLY A 134 -0.08 -0.55 -17.73
C GLY A 134 0.91 -1.68 -17.38
N LYS A 135 2.08 -1.34 -16.83
CA LYS A 135 3.10 -2.33 -16.44
C LYS A 135 2.68 -3.06 -15.16
N ARG A 136 2.70 -4.37 -15.18
CA ARG A 136 2.41 -5.25 -14.03
C ARG A 136 3.62 -6.01 -13.50
N GLY A 137 4.79 -5.78 -14.07
CA GLY A 137 6.01 -6.52 -13.72
C GLY A 137 5.85 -8.03 -13.85
N ILE A 138 6.26 -8.76 -12.83
CA ILE A 138 6.15 -10.24 -12.74
C ILE A 138 4.78 -10.71 -12.24
N MET A 139 3.85 -9.79 -11.94
CA MET A 139 2.56 -10.14 -11.36
C MET A 139 1.70 -10.91 -12.38
N PRO A 140 1.14 -12.08 -12.02
CA PRO A 140 0.20 -12.80 -12.87
C PRO A 140 -1.03 -11.95 -13.17
N SER A 141 -1.56 -12.05 -14.40
CA SER A 141 -2.67 -11.19 -14.87
C SER A 141 -3.95 -11.34 -14.04
N ASP A 142 -4.24 -12.54 -13.57
CA ASP A 142 -5.37 -12.86 -12.70
C ASP A 142 -5.23 -12.27 -11.30
N LYS A 143 -4.01 -11.96 -10.85
CA LYS A 143 -3.71 -11.39 -9.54
C LYS A 143 -3.63 -9.85 -9.53
N VAL A 144 -3.55 -9.20 -10.69
CA VAL A 144 -3.42 -7.74 -10.77
C VAL A 144 -4.53 -7.03 -10.01
N ARG A 145 -5.78 -7.43 -10.23
CA ARG A 145 -6.94 -6.81 -9.57
C ARG A 145 -6.92 -7.00 -8.06
N TYR A 146 -6.47 -8.16 -7.59
CA TYR A 146 -6.37 -8.48 -6.18
C TYR A 146 -5.38 -7.55 -5.48
N TYR A 147 -4.12 -7.51 -5.92
CA TYR A 147 -3.10 -6.68 -5.30
C TYR A 147 -3.37 -5.18 -5.47
N ASN A 148 -3.89 -4.75 -6.64
CA ASN A 148 -4.19 -3.35 -6.83
C ASN A 148 -5.34 -2.81 -5.94
N LYS A 149 -6.22 -3.67 -5.43
CA LYS A 149 -7.17 -3.26 -4.39
C LYS A 149 -6.47 -3.01 -3.05
N ILE A 150 -5.48 -3.82 -2.69
CA ILE A 150 -4.63 -3.60 -1.50
C ILE A 150 -3.84 -2.29 -1.68
N ASP A 151 -3.22 -2.10 -2.86
CA ASP A 151 -2.47 -0.89 -3.19
C ASP A 151 -3.32 0.39 -3.06
N MET A 152 -4.62 0.32 -3.38
CA MET A 152 -5.54 1.44 -3.17
C MET A 152 -5.71 1.78 -1.68
N GLY A 153 -5.76 0.78 -0.82
CA GLY A 153 -5.81 1.00 0.63
C GLY A 153 -4.54 1.67 1.16
N ILE A 154 -3.38 1.20 0.71
CA ILE A 154 -2.08 1.80 0.99
C ILE A 154 -2.07 3.29 0.60
N PHE A 155 -2.49 3.57 -0.64
CA PHE A 155 -2.54 4.93 -1.16
C PHE A 155 -3.47 5.84 -0.35
N LEU A 156 -4.67 5.34 -0.02
CA LEU A 156 -5.64 6.11 0.77
C LEU A 156 -5.12 6.46 2.15
N PHE A 157 -4.48 5.51 2.85
CA PHE A 157 -3.88 5.80 4.16
C PHE A 157 -2.83 6.91 4.06
N MET A 158 -1.92 6.84 3.09
CA MET A 158 -0.92 7.88 2.89
C MET A 158 -1.54 9.23 2.51
N LEU A 159 -2.56 9.24 1.65
CA LEU A 159 -3.27 10.46 1.26
C LEU A 159 -3.91 11.13 2.46
N GLU A 160 -4.69 10.39 3.25
CA GLU A 160 -5.37 10.91 4.42
C GLU A 160 -4.38 11.42 5.47
N THR A 161 -3.31 10.67 5.75
CA THR A 161 -2.25 11.11 6.68
C THR A 161 -1.60 12.42 6.23
N CYS A 162 -1.34 12.59 4.92
CA CYS A 162 -0.79 13.83 4.40
C CYS A 162 -1.79 14.99 4.45
N LEU A 163 -3.07 14.74 4.16
CA LEU A 163 -4.11 15.77 4.27
C LEU A 163 -4.27 16.25 5.72
N GLU A 164 -4.29 15.32 6.67
CA GLU A 164 -4.35 15.66 8.11
C GLU A 164 -3.13 16.45 8.56
N HIS A 165 -1.93 16.09 8.09
CA HIS A 165 -0.70 16.82 8.40
C HIS A 165 -0.75 18.27 7.89
N GLU A 166 -1.34 18.50 6.72
CA GLU A 166 -1.54 19.84 6.13
C GLU A 166 -2.80 20.54 6.66
N ASN A 167 -3.45 19.99 7.70
CA ASN A 167 -4.64 20.53 8.37
C ASN A 167 -5.88 20.62 7.47
N TYR A 168 -6.00 19.76 6.44
CA TYR A 168 -7.25 19.63 5.70
C TYR A 168 -8.27 18.85 6.52
N THR A 169 -9.51 19.32 6.50
CA THR A 169 -10.68 18.58 7.01
C THR A 169 -11.46 18.00 5.84
N TYR A 170 -11.91 16.78 5.97
CA TYR A 170 -12.65 16.09 4.91
C TYR A 170 -13.65 15.09 5.48
N GLU A 171 -14.67 14.78 4.69
CA GLU A 171 -15.55 13.64 4.93
C GLU A 171 -15.27 12.57 3.90
N ARG A 172 -15.22 11.30 4.35
CA ARG A 172 -15.03 10.17 3.45
C ARG A 172 -16.38 9.61 3.02
N THR A 173 -16.61 9.57 1.71
CA THR A 173 -17.71 8.82 1.09
C THR A 173 -17.14 7.60 0.35
N LEU A 174 -17.81 6.45 0.44
CA LEU A 174 -17.39 5.17 -0.15
C LEU A 174 -18.25 4.81 -1.36
#